data_bf6124a37e08b05c1f533ac9bd185bdb
#
_entry.id   bf6124a37e08b05c1f533ac9bd185bdb
#
_cell.length_a   1.000
_cell.length_b   1.000
_cell.length_c   1.000
_cell.angle_alpha   90.00
_cell.angle_beta   90.00
_cell.angle_gamma   90.00
#
_symmetry.space_group_name_H-M   'P 1'
#
loop_
_entity.id
_entity.type
_entity.pdbx_description
1 polymer ?
#
loop_
_entity_poly.entity_id
_entity_poly.type
_entity_poly.pdbx_seq_one_letter_code
_entity_poly.pdbx_strand_id
1 'polypeptide(L)'
;MAIFNSCDGLGLAYQLAEGEAIYLPFIIVMREPVPDDVAPKFLRYFLEEYAKNGTSLDNALRDARQRLQGLEQDYPCATWLPVICQSSEETPPTWQELLNKIKSDRLPKIDWRGFVRVLIISILVTSLVMGVRSLGWLQSYELQAYDRLLQMRPFETEKLDPNLLIVGITDADIQRFNSPVSDVAVLQVLEKLNKYHPAVIGLDIFRDVPQGEGWKPLIKYLQNNKQVIATCFNQQVGFQGATPPAGVPEDRLGFSDNVFDRDGVLRRHLLNMTISKNDPSPCKTEWSLNFLIASTYLEKVKVIEPKITKEEYINLGKTLIKPLPTAVPVGGYQRQETDSEGNLTPDFLGFQILLNYRSSEEIAKTATFTDVLEGRLSSEDIENKVVLIGYTSQKERQDWHSTPYKEMPGVLIQAHMVSQLIDMALGRRPLLSVQLPEIEVFWVWIWSFLGGLIAWLFQSKIRLETTFASLLITLNVVTLFSFAKGYIMPIVPSSVALVTAGVSMVISNYVPTHNLSSLLFKISSLLFKVSLLPSIVLALWILNNFCLLLLIKGSWMPLIPSALALIITGVFVVMYTRFQPRKQK
;
A
#
# COMPACT_ATOMS: atom_id res chain seq x y z
N MET A 1 17.73 -30.54 26.41
CA MET A 1 17.38 -31.68 27.26
C MET A 1 15.88 -31.88 27.25
N ALA A 2 15.40 -33.10 27.12
CA ALA A 2 14.00 -33.48 27.24
C ALA A 2 13.82 -34.68 28.16
N ILE A 3 12.64 -34.81 28.79
CA ILE A 3 12.27 -35.92 29.64
C ILE A 3 10.92 -36.45 29.12
N PHE A 4 10.90 -37.67 28.64
CA PHE A 4 9.71 -38.36 28.17
C PHE A 4 9.36 -39.51 29.11
N ASN A 5 8.35 -39.28 29.91
CA ASN A 5 7.88 -40.23 30.92
C ASN A 5 6.65 -40.99 30.36
N SER A 6 6.83 -41.63 29.20
CA SER A 6 5.80 -42.33 28.44
C SER A 6 6.17 -43.75 28.07
N CYS A 7 5.19 -44.56 27.68
CA CYS A 7 5.30 -45.98 27.45
C CYS A 7 6.17 -46.43 26.25
N ASP A 8 6.52 -45.53 25.32
CA ASP A 8 7.39 -45.82 24.16
C ASP A 8 8.53 -44.79 24.05
N GLY A 9 9.32 -44.71 25.11
CA GLY A 9 10.35 -43.69 25.22
C GLY A 9 11.55 -43.92 24.30
N LEU A 10 12.01 -45.17 24.13
CA LEU A 10 13.18 -45.47 23.29
C LEU A 10 12.94 -45.26 21.82
N GLY A 11 11.77 -45.68 21.30
CA GLY A 11 11.40 -45.42 19.89
C GLY A 11 11.35 -43.94 19.58
N LEU A 12 10.76 -43.14 20.49
CA LEU A 12 10.72 -41.69 20.37
C LEU A 12 12.12 -41.04 20.46
N ALA A 13 12.99 -41.52 21.34
CA ALA A 13 14.37 -41.03 21.47
C ALA A 13 15.18 -41.28 20.18
N TYR A 14 15.04 -42.43 19.55
CA TYR A 14 15.67 -42.70 18.25
C TYR A 14 15.16 -41.79 17.14
N GLN A 15 13.85 -41.61 17.02
CA GLN A 15 13.26 -40.71 16.03
C GLN A 15 13.71 -39.27 16.21
N LEU A 16 13.84 -38.80 17.45
CA LEU A 16 14.32 -37.45 17.75
C LEU A 16 15.84 -37.30 17.58
N ALA A 17 16.61 -38.36 17.72
CA ALA A 17 18.04 -38.33 17.46
C ALA A 17 18.40 -38.34 15.96
N GLU A 18 17.57 -38.98 15.12
CA GLU A 18 17.73 -39.04 13.67
C GLU A 18 17.08 -37.86 12.94
N GLY A 19 16.16 -37.14 13.59
CA GLY A 19 15.42 -36.01 12.99
C GLY A 19 16.26 -34.75 12.87
N GLU A 20 16.41 -34.21 11.65
CA GLU A 20 17.13 -32.94 11.38
C GLU A 20 16.49 -31.69 12.01
N ALA A 21 15.26 -31.80 12.52
CA ALA A 21 14.45 -30.63 12.92
C ALA A 21 14.70 -30.18 14.37
N ILE A 22 15.04 -31.08 15.31
CA ILE A 22 15.21 -30.75 16.74
C ILE A 22 16.43 -31.51 17.28
N TYR A 23 17.51 -30.79 17.55
CA TYR A 23 18.69 -31.35 18.19
C TYR A 23 18.52 -31.39 19.72
N LEU A 24 18.37 -32.59 20.31
CA LEU A 24 18.27 -32.82 21.75
C LEU A 24 19.46 -33.64 22.23
N PRO A 25 20.51 -33.01 22.77
CA PRO A 25 21.72 -33.70 23.15
C PRO A 25 21.53 -34.71 24.30
N PHE A 26 20.54 -34.49 25.15
CA PHE A 26 20.23 -35.36 26.31
C PHE A 26 18.73 -35.62 26.35
N ILE A 27 18.33 -36.87 26.35
CA ILE A 27 16.94 -37.32 26.43
C ILE A 27 16.84 -38.36 27.54
N ILE A 28 15.95 -38.16 28.51
CA ILE A 28 15.61 -39.18 29.51
C ILE A 28 14.33 -39.85 29.06
N VAL A 29 14.34 -41.15 28.93
CA VAL A 29 13.21 -41.97 28.48
C VAL A 29 13.05 -43.23 29.33
N MET A 30 11.87 -43.85 29.25
CA MET A 30 11.66 -45.20 29.78
C MET A 30 11.99 -46.22 28.70
N ARG A 31 12.70 -47.35 29.09
CA ARG A 31 13.11 -48.41 28.15
C ARG A 31 11.93 -49.23 27.65
N GLU A 32 10.91 -49.39 28.49
CA GLU A 32 9.72 -50.17 28.24
C GLU A 32 8.48 -49.46 28.81
N PRO A 33 7.27 -49.97 28.52
CA PRO A 33 6.06 -49.42 29.09
C PRO A 33 6.13 -49.34 30.61
N VAL A 34 5.97 -48.13 31.15
CA VAL A 34 6.12 -47.86 32.59
C VAL A 34 4.73 -47.91 33.27
N PRO A 35 4.63 -48.60 34.42
CA PRO A 35 3.41 -48.56 35.21
C PRO A 35 3.08 -47.17 35.70
N ASP A 36 1.75 -46.84 35.78
CA ASP A 36 1.25 -45.53 36.15
C ASP A 36 1.73 -45.05 37.53
N ASP A 37 2.03 -45.97 38.45
CA ASP A 37 2.58 -45.64 39.77
C ASP A 37 4.08 -45.37 39.79
N VAL A 38 4.84 -45.93 38.85
CA VAL A 38 6.31 -45.80 38.78
C VAL A 38 6.72 -44.47 38.13
N ALA A 39 6.05 -44.08 37.04
CA ALA A 39 6.41 -42.92 36.25
C ALA A 39 6.36 -41.58 37.04
N PRO A 40 5.32 -41.26 37.82
CA PRO A 40 5.28 -40.05 38.65
C PRO A 40 6.29 -40.05 39.78
N LYS A 41 6.54 -41.23 40.41
CA LYS A 41 7.51 -41.38 41.50
C LYS A 41 8.92 -41.18 40.97
N PHE A 42 9.25 -41.75 39.80
CA PHE A 42 10.53 -41.50 39.14
C PHE A 42 10.74 -40.00 38.91
N LEU A 43 9.78 -39.34 38.23
CA LEU A 43 9.91 -37.92 37.91
C LEU A 43 10.07 -37.05 39.17
N ARG A 44 9.33 -37.36 40.23
CA ARG A 44 9.45 -36.66 41.51
C ARG A 44 10.84 -36.86 42.12
N TYR A 45 11.37 -38.07 42.22
CA TYR A 45 12.69 -38.36 42.79
C TYR A 45 13.79 -37.72 41.96
N PHE A 46 13.71 -37.82 40.65
CA PHE A 46 14.65 -37.20 39.72
C PHE A 46 14.69 -35.68 39.85
N LEU A 47 13.53 -35.01 39.84
CA LEU A 47 13.45 -33.56 39.98
C LEU A 47 13.88 -33.06 41.36
N GLU A 48 13.65 -33.84 42.39
CA GLU A 48 14.12 -33.50 43.75
C GLU A 48 15.65 -33.45 43.80
N GLU A 49 16.34 -34.41 43.20
CA GLU A 49 17.81 -34.47 43.16
C GLU A 49 18.38 -33.45 42.17
N TYR A 50 17.83 -33.39 40.96
CA TYR A 50 18.37 -32.58 39.88
C TYR A 50 18.06 -31.09 40.05
N ALA A 51 16.79 -30.77 40.32
CA ALA A 51 16.33 -29.35 40.38
C ALA A 51 16.46 -28.73 41.75
N LYS A 52 16.17 -29.48 42.86
CA LYS A 52 16.18 -28.94 44.21
C LYS A 52 17.56 -29.06 44.85
N ASN A 53 18.20 -30.23 44.73
CA ASN A 53 19.52 -30.50 45.36
C ASN A 53 20.69 -30.12 44.44
N GLY A 54 20.43 -29.85 43.14
CA GLY A 54 21.44 -29.34 42.19
C GLY A 54 22.50 -30.38 41.80
N THR A 55 22.22 -31.70 41.89
CA THR A 55 23.15 -32.76 41.52
C THR A 55 23.27 -32.83 39.99
N SER A 56 24.36 -33.47 39.47
CA SER A 56 24.52 -33.71 38.04
C SER A 56 23.40 -34.59 37.49
N LEU A 57 23.12 -34.51 36.19
CA LEU A 57 22.09 -35.29 35.51
C LEU A 57 22.22 -36.78 35.77
N ASP A 58 23.45 -37.32 35.65
CA ASP A 58 23.77 -38.75 35.87
C ASP A 58 23.56 -39.18 37.32
N ASN A 59 23.99 -38.34 38.28
CA ASN A 59 23.80 -38.62 39.69
C ASN A 59 22.33 -38.57 40.08
N ALA A 60 21.59 -37.55 39.61
CA ALA A 60 20.16 -37.44 39.86
C ALA A 60 19.37 -38.65 39.30
N LEU A 61 19.76 -39.14 38.12
CA LEU A 61 19.14 -40.37 37.56
C LEU A 61 19.48 -41.58 38.42
N ARG A 62 20.74 -41.72 38.82
CA ARG A 62 21.18 -42.86 39.64
C ARG A 62 20.46 -42.88 41.00
N ASP A 63 20.37 -41.74 41.64
CA ASP A 63 19.71 -41.62 42.96
C ASP A 63 18.19 -41.86 42.83
N ALA A 64 17.55 -41.34 41.75
CA ALA A 64 16.16 -41.65 41.48
C ALA A 64 15.90 -43.15 41.25
N ARG A 65 16.78 -43.84 40.51
CA ARG A 65 16.75 -45.31 40.31
C ARG A 65 16.89 -46.05 41.65
N GLN A 66 17.84 -45.64 42.48
CA GLN A 66 18.06 -46.27 43.80
C GLN A 66 16.80 -46.12 44.67
N ARG A 67 16.12 -44.97 44.63
CA ARG A 67 14.89 -44.76 45.42
C ARG A 67 13.70 -45.57 44.88
N LEU A 68 13.70 -45.91 43.58
CA LEU A 68 12.69 -46.80 42.99
C LEU A 68 12.85 -48.26 43.45
N GLN A 69 13.98 -48.65 44.06
CA GLN A 69 14.23 -50.00 44.58
C GLN A 69 13.15 -50.42 45.60
N GLY A 70 12.57 -49.47 46.32
CA GLY A 70 11.44 -49.75 47.22
C GLY A 70 10.16 -50.21 46.54
N LEU A 71 10.09 -50.12 45.20
CA LEU A 71 8.94 -50.54 44.39
C LEU A 71 9.18 -51.87 43.63
N GLU A 72 10.38 -52.41 43.69
CA GLU A 72 10.74 -53.64 42.95
C GLU A 72 9.92 -54.86 43.34
N GLN A 73 9.37 -54.92 44.57
CA GLN A 73 8.48 -55.99 45.00
C GLN A 73 7.13 -55.98 44.27
N ASP A 74 6.59 -54.80 44.05
CA ASP A 74 5.29 -54.60 43.37
C ASP A 74 5.43 -54.46 41.85
N TYR A 75 6.55 -53.86 41.42
CA TYR A 75 6.88 -53.60 40.03
C TYR A 75 8.30 -54.04 39.70
N PRO A 76 8.49 -55.31 39.31
CA PRO A 76 9.81 -55.85 38.95
C PRO A 76 10.47 -55.04 37.83
N CYS A 77 11.74 -54.75 37.96
CA CYS A 77 12.56 -53.97 37.02
C CYS A 77 12.30 -52.46 37.03
N ALA A 78 11.54 -51.92 38.01
CA ALA A 78 11.26 -50.48 38.11
C ALA A 78 12.53 -49.61 38.11
N THR A 79 13.60 -50.06 38.75
CA THR A 79 14.91 -49.37 38.78
C THR A 79 15.62 -49.32 37.44
N TRP A 80 15.31 -50.26 36.55
CA TRP A 80 15.98 -50.41 35.24
C TRP A 80 15.30 -49.59 34.14
N LEU A 81 14.03 -49.18 34.28
CA LEU A 81 13.25 -48.50 33.28
C LEU A 81 13.82 -47.14 32.82
N PRO A 82 14.19 -46.18 33.70
CA PRO A 82 14.66 -44.88 33.24
C PRO A 82 16.08 -44.93 32.67
N VAL A 83 16.32 -44.30 31.53
CA VAL A 83 17.64 -44.24 30.87
C VAL A 83 17.89 -42.85 30.26
N ILE A 84 19.17 -42.46 30.21
CA ILE A 84 19.61 -41.27 29.48
C ILE A 84 20.11 -41.77 28.09
N CYS A 85 19.51 -41.18 27.05
CA CYS A 85 20.05 -41.26 25.69
C CYS A 85 20.86 -39.98 25.45
N GLN A 86 22.13 -40.14 25.13
CA GLN A 86 23.04 -39.01 24.86
C GLN A 86 23.48 -39.07 23.39
N SER A 87 23.28 -38.01 22.66
CA SER A 87 23.66 -37.87 21.24
C SER A 87 24.86 -36.94 21.02
N SER A 88 25.52 -36.48 22.08
CA SER A 88 26.63 -35.53 22.03
C SER A 88 27.70 -35.93 23.06
N GLU A 89 28.97 -35.64 22.77
CA GLU A 89 30.10 -35.79 23.72
C GLU A 89 30.13 -34.67 24.80
N GLU A 90 29.16 -33.76 24.79
CA GLU A 90 29.05 -32.67 25.76
C GLU A 90 28.72 -33.20 27.16
N THR A 91 29.20 -32.53 28.19
CA THR A 91 28.80 -32.83 29.58
C THR A 91 27.37 -32.41 29.83
N PRO A 92 26.53 -33.25 30.47
CA PRO A 92 25.17 -32.89 30.79
C PRO A 92 25.09 -31.60 31.63
N PRO A 93 24.21 -30.65 31.25
CA PRO A 93 24.10 -29.40 32.00
C PRO A 93 23.51 -29.62 33.38
N THR A 94 23.93 -28.83 34.35
CA THR A 94 23.28 -28.74 35.67
C THR A 94 21.95 -27.94 35.55
N TRP A 95 21.06 -28.11 36.54
CA TRP A 95 19.82 -27.33 36.61
C TRP A 95 20.06 -25.83 36.63
N GLN A 96 21.09 -25.36 37.34
CA GLN A 96 21.45 -23.96 37.41
C GLN A 96 21.94 -23.41 36.08
N GLU A 97 22.70 -24.20 35.31
CA GLU A 97 23.14 -23.82 33.96
C GLU A 97 21.97 -23.73 33.00
N LEU A 98 20.98 -24.64 33.07
CA LEU A 98 19.75 -24.54 32.31
C LEU A 98 18.94 -23.29 32.67
N LEU A 99 18.79 -23.00 33.97
CA LEU A 99 18.10 -21.78 34.43
C LEU A 99 18.83 -20.51 34.00
N ASN A 100 20.16 -20.50 34.05
CA ASN A 100 20.95 -19.34 33.61
C ASN A 100 20.87 -19.16 32.10
N LYS A 101 20.84 -20.25 31.32
CA LYS A 101 20.62 -20.20 29.88
C LYS A 101 19.22 -19.63 29.54
N ILE A 102 18.18 -20.05 30.27
CA ILE A 102 16.82 -19.50 30.14
C ILE A 102 16.76 -18.03 30.60
N LYS A 103 17.55 -17.64 31.63
CA LYS A 103 17.63 -16.24 32.08
C LYS A 103 18.44 -15.36 31.15
N SER A 104 19.48 -15.89 30.49
CA SER A 104 20.27 -15.14 29.51
C SER A 104 19.51 -14.87 28.20
N ASP A 105 18.54 -15.73 27.87
CA ASP A 105 17.61 -15.52 26.74
C ASP A 105 16.51 -14.48 27.04
N ARG A 106 16.43 -13.97 28.29
CA ARG A 106 15.53 -12.86 28.67
C ARG A 106 16.27 -11.56 28.46
N LEU A 107 15.86 -10.81 27.41
CA LEU A 107 16.26 -9.46 27.03
C LEU A 107 17.77 -9.15 27.17
N PRO A 108 18.46 -8.80 26.13
CA PRO A 108 19.86 -8.41 26.21
C PRO A 108 19.99 -7.25 27.20
N LYS A 109 21.04 -7.27 28.05
CA LYS A 109 21.39 -6.09 28.86
C LYS A 109 21.52 -4.92 27.88
N ILE A 110 20.72 -3.86 28.09
CA ILE A 110 20.76 -2.65 27.28
C ILE A 110 22.17 -2.08 27.38
N ASP A 111 23.00 -2.36 26.36
CA ASP A 111 24.32 -1.78 26.23
C ASP A 111 24.19 -0.46 25.47
N TRP A 112 24.64 0.63 26.08
CA TRP A 112 24.63 1.96 25.47
C TRP A 112 25.32 1.99 24.10
N ARG A 113 26.39 1.24 23.91
CA ARG A 113 27.09 1.14 22.62
C ARG A 113 26.23 0.46 21.55
N GLY A 114 25.43 -0.53 21.92
CA GLY A 114 24.46 -1.17 21.03
C GLY A 114 23.39 -0.20 20.59
N PHE A 115 22.82 0.57 21.53
CA PHE A 115 21.81 1.58 21.25
C PHE A 115 22.34 2.68 20.30
N VAL A 116 23.55 3.20 20.56
CA VAL A 116 24.20 4.19 19.69
C VAL A 116 24.43 3.64 18.28
N ARG A 117 24.80 2.35 18.13
CA ARG A 117 24.90 1.69 16.80
C ARG A 117 23.56 1.66 16.08
N VAL A 118 22.47 1.33 16.76
CA VAL A 118 21.11 1.36 16.20
C VAL A 118 20.78 2.76 15.67
N LEU A 119 21.05 3.81 16.49
CA LEU A 119 20.81 5.20 16.08
C LEU A 119 21.60 5.58 14.83
N ILE A 120 22.91 5.30 14.80
CA ILE A 120 23.78 5.65 13.66
C ILE A 120 23.30 4.90 12.41
N ILE A 121 23.06 3.60 12.50
CA ILE A 121 22.60 2.79 11.36
C ILE A 121 21.26 3.29 10.86
N SER A 122 20.30 3.61 11.75
CA SER A 122 18.99 4.08 11.34
C SER A 122 19.06 5.44 10.62
N ILE A 123 19.90 6.36 11.07
CA ILE A 123 20.10 7.65 10.41
C ILE A 123 20.74 7.46 9.02
N LEU A 124 21.80 6.65 8.92
CA LEU A 124 22.49 6.38 7.66
C LEU A 124 21.56 5.70 6.64
N VAL A 125 20.78 4.70 7.07
CA VAL A 125 19.84 4.00 6.22
C VAL A 125 18.72 4.94 5.76
N THR A 126 18.17 5.75 6.66
CA THR A 126 17.14 6.74 6.31
C THR A 126 17.67 7.74 5.28
N SER A 127 18.87 8.29 5.50
CA SER A 127 19.50 9.24 4.57
C SER A 127 19.72 8.61 3.20
N LEU A 128 20.17 7.35 3.16
CA LEU A 128 20.36 6.61 1.91
C LEU A 128 19.04 6.37 1.19
N VAL A 129 18.03 5.87 1.89
CA VAL A 129 16.70 5.55 1.31
C VAL A 129 16.02 6.81 0.79
N MET A 130 16.10 7.92 1.55
CA MET A 130 15.54 9.20 1.12
C MET A 130 16.35 9.81 -0.05
N GLY A 131 17.67 9.60 -0.10
CA GLY A 131 18.50 9.96 -1.25
C GLY A 131 18.12 9.17 -2.52
N VAL A 132 17.92 7.86 -2.41
CA VAL A 132 17.44 7.01 -3.53
C VAL A 132 16.04 7.43 -3.99
N ARG A 133 15.19 7.80 -3.03
CA ARG A 133 13.84 8.31 -3.31
C ARG A 133 13.89 9.64 -4.06
N SER A 134 14.76 10.57 -3.67
CA SER A 134 14.90 11.88 -4.32
C SER A 134 15.40 11.76 -5.78
N LEU A 135 16.12 10.68 -6.11
CA LEU A 135 16.52 10.34 -7.49
C LEU A 135 15.35 9.73 -8.31
N GLY A 136 14.17 9.55 -7.74
CA GLY A 136 13.00 8.99 -8.41
C GLY A 136 13.00 7.47 -8.58
N TRP A 137 13.99 6.74 -8.04
CA TRP A 137 14.11 5.29 -8.24
C TRP A 137 13.01 4.47 -7.56
N LEU A 138 12.38 5.03 -6.52
CA LEU A 138 11.26 4.39 -5.82
C LEU A 138 9.90 4.81 -6.35
N GLN A 139 9.82 5.79 -7.26
CA GLN A 139 8.57 6.40 -7.69
C GLN A 139 7.55 5.40 -8.25
N SER A 140 7.98 4.51 -9.15
CA SER A 140 7.08 3.50 -9.74
C SER A 140 6.48 2.56 -8.70
N TYR A 141 7.24 2.22 -7.66
CA TYR A 141 6.76 1.36 -6.57
C TYR A 141 5.81 2.13 -5.63
N GLU A 142 6.08 3.40 -5.38
CA GLU A 142 5.20 4.25 -4.57
C GLU A 142 3.86 4.50 -5.29
N LEU A 143 3.87 4.71 -6.61
CA LEU A 143 2.65 4.81 -7.42
C LEU A 143 1.83 3.52 -7.39
N GLN A 144 2.47 2.36 -7.57
CA GLN A 144 1.79 1.07 -7.43
C GLN A 144 1.24 0.84 -6.02
N ALA A 145 1.98 1.27 -4.98
CA ALA A 145 1.50 1.20 -3.60
C ALA A 145 0.26 2.08 -3.38
N TYR A 146 0.24 3.28 -3.95
CA TYR A 146 -0.93 4.15 -3.93
C TYR A 146 -2.15 3.51 -4.59
N ASP A 147 -1.99 2.92 -5.79
CA ASP A 147 -3.08 2.22 -6.48
C ASP A 147 -3.66 1.10 -5.63
N ARG A 148 -2.76 0.33 -4.98
CA ARG A 148 -3.18 -0.73 -4.07
C ARG A 148 -3.94 -0.22 -2.85
N LEU A 149 -3.49 0.88 -2.24
CA LEU A 149 -4.19 1.51 -1.13
C LEU A 149 -5.58 1.99 -1.53
N LEU A 150 -5.73 2.55 -2.75
CA LEU A 150 -7.03 2.89 -3.32
C LEU A 150 -7.94 1.67 -3.47
N GLN A 151 -7.42 0.57 -4.06
CA GLN A 151 -8.16 -0.66 -4.31
C GLN A 151 -8.54 -1.42 -3.02
N MET A 152 -7.71 -1.29 -1.97
CA MET A 152 -7.86 -2.00 -0.69
C MET A 152 -8.67 -1.22 0.34
N ARG A 153 -9.25 -0.08 -0.01
CA ARG A 153 -10.04 0.72 0.92
C ARG A 153 -11.06 -0.16 1.68
N PRO A 154 -10.93 -0.32 3.03
CA PRO A 154 -11.62 -1.40 3.74
C PRO A 154 -13.07 -1.12 4.06
N PHE A 155 -13.59 0.08 3.81
CA PHE A 155 -14.83 0.50 4.42
C PHE A 155 -15.83 0.95 3.36
N GLU A 156 -16.89 0.14 3.29
CA GLU A 156 -18.12 0.31 2.54
C GLU A 156 -17.94 0.32 1.02
N THR A 157 -18.64 -0.58 0.36
CA THR A 157 -19.01 -0.39 -1.05
C THR A 157 -19.65 0.99 -1.13
N GLU A 158 -18.86 1.99 -1.56
CA GLU A 158 -19.36 3.35 -1.72
C GLU A 158 -20.57 3.26 -2.64
N LYS A 159 -21.72 3.69 -2.14
CA LYS A 159 -22.96 3.75 -2.91
C LYS A 159 -22.76 4.68 -4.11
N LEU A 160 -23.55 4.46 -5.16
CA LEU A 160 -23.65 5.38 -6.28
C LEU A 160 -23.80 6.82 -5.78
N ASP A 161 -23.14 7.76 -6.44
CA ASP A 161 -23.32 9.18 -6.09
C ASP A 161 -24.74 9.62 -6.47
N PRO A 162 -25.59 9.97 -5.51
CA PRO A 162 -26.97 10.35 -5.78
C PRO A 162 -27.11 11.70 -6.47
N ASN A 163 -26.03 12.49 -6.49
CA ASN A 163 -26.05 13.84 -7.06
C ASN A 163 -25.71 13.85 -8.56
N LEU A 164 -25.28 12.70 -9.13
CA LEU A 164 -24.82 12.60 -10.51
C LEU A 164 -25.72 11.69 -11.34
N LEU A 165 -25.84 12.03 -12.63
CA LEU A 165 -26.34 11.18 -13.71
C LEU A 165 -25.33 11.23 -14.86
N ILE A 166 -24.97 10.08 -15.41
CA ILE A 166 -24.08 9.99 -16.57
C ILE A 166 -24.90 9.58 -17.79
N VAL A 167 -24.85 10.37 -18.84
CA VAL A 167 -25.46 10.08 -20.13
C VAL A 167 -24.35 9.67 -21.10
N GLY A 168 -24.19 8.37 -21.27
CA GLY A 168 -23.15 7.81 -22.13
C GLY A 168 -23.58 7.70 -23.57
N ILE A 169 -22.69 8.08 -24.49
CA ILE A 169 -22.81 7.76 -25.92
C ILE A 169 -22.18 6.41 -26.12
N THR A 170 -23.03 5.40 -26.29
CA THR A 170 -22.63 3.99 -26.40
C THR A 170 -22.36 3.58 -27.83
N ASP A 171 -21.84 2.36 -28.03
CA ASP A 171 -21.68 1.77 -29.36
C ASP A 171 -23.00 1.71 -30.16
N ALA A 172 -24.12 1.48 -29.48
CA ALA A 172 -25.44 1.46 -30.10
C ALA A 172 -25.88 2.87 -30.52
N ASP A 173 -25.59 3.90 -29.72
CA ASP A 173 -25.87 5.29 -30.06
C ASP A 173 -25.05 5.73 -31.29
N ILE A 174 -23.78 5.33 -31.37
CA ILE A 174 -22.91 5.63 -32.51
C ILE A 174 -23.43 4.96 -33.80
N GLN A 175 -23.93 3.73 -33.71
CA GLN A 175 -24.55 3.07 -34.86
C GLN A 175 -25.80 3.80 -35.33
N ARG A 176 -26.54 4.42 -34.42
CA ARG A 176 -27.81 5.13 -34.73
C ARG A 176 -27.57 6.57 -35.18
N PHE A 177 -26.63 7.28 -34.61
CA PHE A 177 -26.44 8.74 -34.81
C PHE A 177 -25.12 9.10 -35.48
N ASN A 178 -24.31 8.11 -35.86
CA ASN A 178 -22.93 8.23 -36.37
C ASN A 178 -21.94 8.74 -35.32
N SER A 179 -20.66 8.81 -35.67
CA SER A 179 -19.61 9.42 -34.88
C SER A 179 -18.83 10.42 -35.75
N PRO A 180 -18.62 11.62 -35.27
CA PRO A 180 -19.20 12.24 -34.04
C PRO A 180 -20.74 12.39 -34.14
N VAL A 181 -21.41 12.28 -32.97
CA VAL A 181 -22.87 12.45 -32.89
C VAL A 181 -23.26 13.83 -33.40
N SER A 182 -24.32 13.91 -34.25
CA SER A 182 -24.74 15.15 -34.90
C SER A 182 -25.20 16.23 -33.91
N ASP A 183 -25.04 17.50 -34.32
CA ASP A 183 -25.42 18.66 -33.51
C ASP A 183 -26.93 18.71 -33.22
N VAL A 184 -27.77 18.23 -34.15
CA VAL A 184 -29.24 18.10 -33.93
C VAL A 184 -29.51 17.11 -32.79
N ALA A 185 -28.86 15.98 -32.77
CA ALA A 185 -29.10 14.98 -31.73
C ALA A 185 -28.64 15.47 -30.35
N VAL A 186 -27.49 16.15 -30.26
CA VAL A 186 -27.01 16.75 -29.02
C VAL A 186 -27.97 17.82 -28.53
N LEU A 187 -28.45 18.70 -29.41
CA LEU A 187 -29.44 19.73 -29.06
C LEU A 187 -30.72 19.10 -28.49
N GLN A 188 -31.26 18.08 -29.15
CA GLN A 188 -32.47 17.39 -28.70
C GLN A 188 -32.29 16.75 -27.29
N VAL A 189 -31.14 16.15 -27.01
CA VAL A 189 -30.82 15.62 -25.67
C VAL A 189 -30.77 16.75 -24.64
N LEU A 190 -30.06 17.85 -24.93
CA LEU A 190 -29.95 18.97 -24.03
C LEU A 190 -31.33 19.62 -23.73
N GLU A 191 -32.18 19.77 -24.75
CA GLU A 191 -33.56 20.30 -24.60
C GLU A 191 -34.44 19.37 -23.75
N LYS A 192 -34.32 18.05 -23.94
CA LYS A 192 -35.07 17.06 -23.14
C LYS A 192 -34.63 17.04 -21.69
N LEU A 193 -33.32 17.03 -21.43
CA LEU A 193 -32.78 17.08 -20.08
C LEU A 193 -33.21 18.37 -19.36
N ASN A 194 -33.17 19.51 -20.06
CA ASN A 194 -33.50 20.78 -19.48
C ASN A 194 -34.97 20.91 -18.99
N LYS A 195 -35.90 20.12 -19.58
CA LYS A 195 -37.30 20.05 -19.13
C LYS A 195 -37.45 19.54 -17.68
N TYR A 196 -36.48 18.77 -17.22
CA TYR A 196 -36.46 18.19 -15.86
C TYR A 196 -35.60 18.98 -14.87
N HIS A 197 -35.19 20.20 -15.23
CA HIS A 197 -34.47 21.15 -14.37
C HIS A 197 -33.23 20.55 -13.67
N PRO A 198 -32.24 20.02 -14.42
CA PRO A 198 -30.97 19.63 -13.84
C PRO A 198 -30.29 20.82 -13.15
N ALA A 199 -29.46 20.54 -12.14
CA ALA A 199 -28.68 21.61 -11.52
C ALA A 199 -27.66 22.17 -12.50
N VAL A 200 -26.95 21.32 -13.20
CA VAL A 200 -25.95 21.65 -14.22
C VAL A 200 -25.81 20.50 -15.20
N ILE A 201 -25.51 20.78 -16.45
CA ILE A 201 -25.17 19.81 -17.50
C ILE A 201 -23.72 20.06 -17.91
N GLY A 202 -22.85 19.10 -17.72
CA GLY A 202 -21.49 19.10 -18.25
C GLY A 202 -21.47 18.39 -19.61
N LEU A 203 -21.11 19.11 -20.64
CA LEU A 203 -20.99 18.57 -22.00
C LEU A 203 -19.52 18.23 -22.26
N ASP A 204 -19.14 16.98 -22.01
CA ASP A 204 -17.79 16.45 -22.26
C ASP A 204 -17.68 15.91 -23.70
N ILE A 205 -18.03 16.79 -24.64
CA ILE A 205 -17.97 16.54 -26.09
C ILE A 205 -17.53 17.83 -26.76
N PHE A 206 -16.47 17.77 -27.55
CA PHE A 206 -15.99 18.94 -28.29
C PHE A 206 -16.98 19.37 -29.36
N ARG A 207 -17.24 20.67 -29.41
CA ARG A 207 -18.10 21.35 -30.40
C ARG A 207 -17.39 22.58 -30.92
N ASP A 208 -16.21 22.36 -31.45
CA ASP A 208 -15.34 23.36 -32.07
C ASP A 208 -15.67 23.56 -33.57
N VAL A 209 -16.16 22.51 -34.22
CA VAL A 209 -16.55 22.46 -35.62
C VAL A 209 -17.94 21.84 -35.80
N PRO A 210 -18.68 22.20 -36.88
CA PRO A 210 -19.99 21.64 -37.16
C PRO A 210 -19.95 20.10 -37.34
N GLN A 211 -20.90 19.43 -36.70
CA GLN A 211 -21.08 17.97 -36.80
C GLN A 211 -22.45 17.66 -37.43
N GLY A 212 -22.50 17.69 -38.74
CA GLY A 212 -23.74 17.53 -39.52
C GLY A 212 -24.67 18.75 -39.42
N GLU A 213 -25.97 18.48 -39.43
CA GLU A 213 -27.00 19.53 -39.34
C GLU A 213 -27.20 19.99 -37.88
N GLY A 214 -27.69 21.22 -37.69
CA GLY A 214 -28.07 21.72 -36.35
C GLY A 214 -27.04 22.58 -35.66
N TRP A 215 -25.91 22.88 -36.26
CA TRP A 215 -24.82 23.68 -35.66
C TRP A 215 -25.30 25.04 -35.11
N LYS A 216 -25.94 25.87 -35.95
CA LYS A 216 -26.37 27.20 -35.51
C LYS A 216 -27.38 27.14 -34.36
N PRO A 217 -28.44 26.31 -34.41
CA PRO A 217 -29.34 26.11 -33.27
C PRO A 217 -28.64 25.63 -32.00
N LEU A 218 -27.72 24.67 -32.09
CA LEU A 218 -26.97 24.16 -30.94
C LEU A 218 -26.11 25.27 -30.31
N ILE A 219 -25.32 25.97 -31.12
CA ILE A 219 -24.50 27.08 -30.61
C ILE A 219 -25.35 28.15 -29.94
N LYS A 220 -26.46 28.54 -30.54
CA LYS A 220 -27.41 29.50 -29.94
C LYS A 220 -27.98 28.98 -28.62
N TYR A 221 -28.26 27.69 -28.53
CA TYR A 221 -28.72 27.07 -27.28
C TYR A 221 -27.64 27.13 -26.19
N LEU A 222 -26.39 26.75 -26.52
CA LEU A 222 -25.26 26.80 -25.60
C LEU A 222 -24.94 28.21 -25.10
N GLN A 223 -25.06 29.21 -25.98
CA GLN A 223 -24.89 30.64 -25.62
C GLN A 223 -25.91 31.11 -24.58
N ASN A 224 -27.16 30.67 -24.70
CA ASN A 224 -28.28 31.22 -23.90
C ASN A 224 -28.58 30.38 -22.64
N ASN A 225 -28.22 29.09 -22.61
CA ASN A 225 -28.54 28.21 -21.50
C ASN A 225 -27.45 28.24 -20.43
N LYS A 226 -27.75 28.86 -19.28
CA LYS A 226 -26.82 29.01 -18.15
C LYS A 226 -26.52 27.70 -17.41
N GLN A 227 -27.26 26.62 -17.67
CA GLN A 227 -27.08 25.35 -16.99
C GLN A 227 -26.06 24.43 -17.69
N VAL A 228 -25.68 24.76 -18.95
CA VAL A 228 -24.75 23.97 -19.72
C VAL A 228 -23.35 24.53 -19.62
N ILE A 229 -22.41 23.71 -19.18
CA ILE A 229 -20.98 24.00 -19.20
C ILE A 229 -20.38 23.16 -20.33
N ALA A 230 -19.72 23.84 -21.26
CA ALA A 230 -19.08 23.19 -22.41
C ALA A 230 -17.58 23.08 -22.19
N THR A 231 -16.95 22.18 -22.96
CA THR A 231 -15.52 21.91 -22.85
C THR A 231 -14.72 22.44 -24.03
N CYS A 232 -13.45 22.69 -23.78
CA CYS A 232 -12.38 22.85 -24.75
C CYS A 232 -11.14 22.07 -24.31
N PHE A 233 -10.15 21.96 -25.17
CA PHE A 233 -8.96 21.19 -24.91
C PHE A 233 -7.71 21.96 -25.37
N ASN A 234 -6.68 21.97 -24.54
CA ASN A 234 -5.42 22.61 -24.87
C ASN A 234 -4.60 21.77 -25.84
N GLN A 235 -3.75 22.43 -26.59
CA GLN A 235 -2.81 21.75 -27.46
C GLN A 235 -1.78 21.00 -26.61
N GLN A 236 -1.60 19.71 -26.89
CA GLN A 236 -0.59 18.86 -26.25
C GLN A 236 0.27 18.19 -27.33
N VAL A 237 1.43 17.65 -26.92
CA VAL A 237 2.30 16.91 -27.84
C VAL A 237 1.55 15.74 -28.48
N GLY A 238 1.38 15.78 -29.80
CA GLY A 238 0.66 14.74 -30.57
C GLY A 238 -0.86 14.95 -30.68
N PHE A 239 -1.43 15.96 -30.04
CA PHE A 239 -2.86 16.29 -30.13
C PHE A 239 -3.06 17.77 -30.46
N GLN A 240 -3.86 18.06 -31.49
CA GLN A 240 -4.33 19.42 -31.73
C GLN A 240 -5.37 19.78 -30.68
N GLY A 241 -5.26 20.97 -30.10
CA GLY A 241 -6.28 21.46 -29.18
C GLY A 241 -7.64 21.62 -29.85
N ALA A 242 -8.70 21.67 -29.05
CA ALA A 242 -10.08 21.94 -29.50
C ALA A 242 -10.53 23.31 -28.99
N THR A 243 -10.98 24.18 -29.91
CA THR A 243 -11.53 25.49 -29.54
C THR A 243 -12.87 25.35 -28.80
N PRO A 244 -13.19 26.26 -27.89
CA PRO A 244 -14.52 26.27 -27.27
C PRO A 244 -15.62 26.54 -28.30
N PRO A 245 -16.87 26.10 -28.04
CA PRO A 245 -18.00 26.47 -28.88
C PRO A 245 -18.17 28.00 -28.99
N ALA A 246 -18.37 28.48 -30.20
CA ALA A 246 -18.34 29.89 -30.52
C ALA A 246 -19.33 30.73 -29.68
N GLY A 247 -18.81 31.78 -29.01
CA GLY A 247 -19.63 32.77 -28.29
C GLY A 247 -20.27 32.26 -27.01
N VAL A 248 -19.89 31.10 -26.48
CA VAL A 248 -20.23 30.68 -25.12
C VAL A 248 -19.41 31.50 -24.14
N PRO A 249 -19.99 32.07 -23.09
CA PRO A 249 -19.27 32.86 -22.08
C PRO A 249 -18.20 32.04 -21.33
N GLU A 250 -17.09 32.69 -20.95
CA GLU A 250 -15.94 32.04 -20.29
C GLU A 250 -16.31 31.37 -18.97
N ASP A 251 -17.26 31.92 -18.22
CA ASP A 251 -17.76 31.35 -16.96
C ASP A 251 -18.46 29.98 -17.14
N ARG A 252 -18.72 29.57 -18.39
CA ARG A 252 -19.33 28.29 -18.77
C ARG A 252 -18.45 27.46 -19.71
N LEU A 253 -17.19 27.77 -19.77
CA LEU A 253 -16.19 27.05 -20.54
C LEU A 253 -15.14 26.48 -19.61
N GLY A 254 -14.96 25.16 -19.61
CA GLY A 254 -13.93 24.46 -18.84
C GLY A 254 -13.02 23.63 -19.74
N PHE A 255 -11.75 23.55 -19.38
CA PHE A 255 -10.84 22.64 -20.07
C PHE A 255 -11.05 21.20 -19.56
N SER A 256 -10.86 20.21 -20.45
CA SER A 256 -10.93 18.77 -20.12
C SER A 256 -9.57 18.09 -20.10
N ASP A 257 -8.50 18.86 -20.01
CA ASP A 257 -7.13 18.34 -19.96
C ASP A 257 -6.87 17.49 -18.73
N ASN A 258 -6.16 16.38 -18.91
CA ASN A 258 -5.81 15.43 -17.87
C ASN A 258 -4.30 15.37 -17.66
N VAL A 259 -3.88 15.13 -16.42
CA VAL A 259 -2.46 14.97 -16.04
C VAL A 259 -2.19 13.51 -15.74
N PHE A 260 -1.28 12.92 -16.49
CA PHE A 260 -0.87 11.53 -16.34
C PHE A 260 0.46 11.44 -15.59
N ASP A 261 0.62 10.41 -14.77
CA ASP A 261 1.91 10.05 -14.22
C ASP A 261 2.81 9.38 -15.29
N ARG A 262 4.10 9.21 -15.00
CA ARG A 262 5.07 8.64 -15.96
C ARG A 262 4.70 7.25 -16.51
N ASP A 263 3.87 6.50 -15.78
CA ASP A 263 3.36 5.19 -16.18
C ASP A 263 2.06 5.27 -17.01
N GLY A 264 1.64 6.47 -17.40
CA GLY A 264 0.43 6.70 -18.19
C GLY A 264 -0.87 6.56 -17.40
N VAL A 265 -0.81 6.45 -16.06
CA VAL A 265 -1.99 6.29 -15.21
C VAL A 265 -2.44 7.65 -14.67
N LEU A 266 -3.75 7.90 -14.74
CA LEU A 266 -4.36 9.14 -14.26
C LEU A 266 -4.66 9.04 -12.75
N ARG A 267 -3.86 9.76 -11.95
CA ARG A 267 -4.02 9.81 -10.48
C ARG A 267 -4.18 11.23 -9.95
N ARG A 268 -4.09 12.21 -10.83
CA ARG A 268 -4.14 13.62 -10.47
C ARG A 268 -5.35 14.31 -11.10
N HIS A 269 -5.83 15.31 -10.42
CA HIS A 269 -6.95 16.12 -10.82
C HIS A 269 -6.45 17.58 -10.95
N LEU A 270 -6.43 18.09 -12.16
CA LEU A 270 -6.06 19.46 -12.48
C LEU A 270 -7.31 20.33 -12.34
N LEU A 271 -7.30 21.26 -11.39
CA LEU A 271 -8.44 22.15 -11.11
C LEU A 271 -8.37 23.45 -11.88
N ASN A 272 -7.18 24.01 -11.95
CA ASN A 272 -6.91 25.30 -12.57
C ASN A 272 -5.53 25.25 -13.24
N MET A 273 -5.38 25.98 -14.34
CA MET A 273 -4.08 26.19 -14.97
C MET A 273 -3.86 27.67 -15.29
N THR A 274 -2.62 28.11 -15.19
CA THR A 274 -2.25 29.47 -15.56
C THR A 274 -1.94 29.52 -17.05
N ILE A 275 -2.68 30.31 -17.79
CA ILE A 275 -2.50 30.48 -19.23
C ILE A 275 -1.60 31.67 -19.48
N SER A 276 -0.50 31.46 -20.20
CA SER A 276 0.37 32.55 -20.65
C SER A 276 -0.34 33.38 -21.71
N LYS A 277 -0.11 34.70 -21.72
CA LYS A 277 -0.66 35.60 -22.75
C LYS A 277 -0.27 35.23 -24.18
N ASN A 278 0.87 34.57 -24.33
CA ASN A 278 1.43 34.13 -25.63
C ASN A 278 1.19 32.65 -25.90
N ASP A 279 0.40 31.97 -25.09
CA ASP A 279 0.06 30.56 -25.28
C ASP A 279 -0.68 30.37 -26.62
N PRO A 280 -0.19 29.51 -27.54
CA PRO A 280 -0.83 29.25 -28.82
C PRO A 280 -2.09 28.39 -28.67
N SER A 281 -2.38 27.85 -27.49
CA SER A 281 -3.51 26.95 -27.25
C SER A 281 -4.84 27.61 -27.62
N PRO A 282 -5.74 26.88 -28.27
CA PRO A 282 -7.06 27.38 -28.63
C PRO A 282 -8.01 27.52 -27.43
N CYS A 283 -7.78 26.78 -26.36
CA CYS A 283 -8.56 26.80 -25.12
C CYS A 283 -7.96 27.83 -24.15
N LYS A 284 -8.69 28.89 -23.81
CA LYS A 284 -8.18 30.00 -22.98
C LYS A 284 -8.79 30.05 -21.58
N THR A 285 -9.56 29.04 -21.20
CA THR A 285 -10.15 28.99 -19.85
C THR A 285 -9.13 28.53 -18.81
N GLU A 286 -9.13 29.17 -17.65
CA GLU A 286 -8.24 28.84 -16.54
C GLU A 286 -8.76 27.65 -15.69
N TRP A 287 -10.08 27.37 -15.75
CA TRP A 287 -10.71 26.39 -14.89
C TRP A 287 -11.07 25.10 -15.63
N SER A 288 -10.94 23.98 -14.96
CA SER A 288 -11.34 22.69 -15.52
C SER A 288 -12.86 22.54 -15.60
N LEU A 289 -13.32 21.73 -16.56
CA LEU A 289 -14.72 21.40 -16.76
C LEU A 289 -15.36 20.89 -15.45
N ASN A 290 -14.70 19.95 -14.80
CA ASN A 290 -15.19 19.30 -13.57
C ASN A 290 -15.25 20.28 -12.39
N PHE A 291 -14.31 21.22 -12.28
CA PHE A 291 -14.35 22.24 -11.22
C PHE A 291 -15.53 23.21 -11.43
N LEU A 292 -15.75 23.68 -12.65
CA LEU A 292 -16.89 24.56 -12.95
C LEU A 292 -18.22 23.85 -12.73
N ILE A 293 -18.36 22.59 -13.14
CA ILE A 293 -19.57 21.79 -12.89
C ILE A 293 -19.83 21.62 -11.40
N ALA A 294 -18.82 21.23 -10.62
CA ALA A 294 -18.97 21.05 -9.19
C ALA A 294 -19.30 22.37 -8.47
N SER A 295 -18.64 23.46 -8.84
CA SER A 295 -18.89 24.81 -8.30
C SER A 295 -20.31 25.29 -8.60
N THR A 296 -20.74 25.18 -9.85
CA THR A 296 -22.11 25.55 -10.26
C THR A 296 -23.18 24.75 -9.52
N TYR A 297 -22.94 23.42 -9.36
CA TYR A 297 -23.84 22.57 -8.57
C TYR A 297 -23.91 23.03 -7.10
N LEU A 298 -22.75 23.26 -6.49
CA LEU A 298 -22.65 23.65 -5.08
C LEU A 298 -23.28 24.99 -4.82
N GLU A 299 -23.08 25.97 -5.70
CA GLU A 299 -23.72 27.28 -5.62
C GLU A 299 -25.24 27.19 -5.74
N LYS A 300 -25.74 26.45 -6.73
CA LYS A 300 -27.17 26.36 -7.03
C LYS A 300 -27.95 25.54 -6.00
N VAL A 301 -27.45 24.38 -5.59
CA VAL A 301 -28.20 23.41 -4.79
C VAL A 301 -27.80 23.43 -3.33
N LYS A 302 -26.53 23.71 -3.02
CA LYS A 302 -25.99 23.69 -1.66
C LYS A 302 -25.64 25.05 -1.09
N VAL A 303 -25.77 26.11 -1.89
CA VAL A 303 -25.46 27.48 -1.49
C VAL A 303 -24.04 27.62 -0.94
N ILE A 304 -23.07 27.01 -1.64
CA ILE A 304 -21.65 27.02 -1.29
C ILE A 304 -20.89 27.67 -2.45
N GLU A 305 -20.28 28.80 -2.22
CA GLU A 305 -19.45 29.49 -3.20
C GLU A 305 -17.97 29.14 -2.98
N PRO A 306 -17.22 28.77 -4.04
CA PRO A 306 -15.78 28.64 -3.97
C PRO A 306 -15.12 29.98 -3.67
N LYS A 307 -14.11 30.00 -2.79
CA LYS A 307 -13.37 31.23 -2.46
C LYS A 307 -11.87 30.96 -2.59
N ILE A 308 -11.18 31.84 -3.31
CA ILE A 308 -9.72 31.82 -3.38
C ILE A 308 -9.16 32.60 -2.20
N THR A 309 -8.25 32.01 -1.43
CA THR A 309 -7.58 32.69 -0.32
C THR A 309 -6.43 33.57 -0.82
N LYS A 310 -5.85 34.37 0.07
CA LYS A 310 -4.68 35.22 -0.26
C LYS A 310 -3.43 34.41 -0.64
N GLU A 311 -3.37 33.17 -0.14
CA GLU A 311 -2.29 32.21 -0.43
C GLU A 311 -2.59 31.37 -1.69
N GLU A 312 -3.56 31.79 -2.51
CA GLU A 312 -4.00 31.08 -3.72
C GLU A 312 -4.54 29.66 -3.46
N TYR A 313 -5.02 29.38 -2.24
CA TYR A 313 -5.73 28.14 -1.93
C TYR A 313 -7.21 28.26 -2.26
N ILE A 314 -7.83 27.14 -2.59
CA ILE A 314 -9.27 27.10 -2.89
C ILE A 314 -10.02 26.66 -1.64
N ASN A 315 -10.84 27.53 -1.08
CA ASN A 315 -11.77 27.16 -0.02
C ASN A 315 -13.09 26.71 -0.66
N LEU A 316 -13.38 25.41 -0.59
CA LEU A 316 -14.58 24.79 -1.13
C LEU A 316 -15.42 24.19 -0.01
N GLY A 317 -16.38 24.95 0.48
CA GLY A 317 -17.25 24.53 1.58
C GLY A 317 -16.49 24.23 2.87
N LYS A 318 -16.45 22.96 3.27
CA LYS A 318 -15.76 22.53 4.51
C LYS A 318 -14.27 22.25 4.32
N THR A 319 -13.77 22.27 3.10
CA THR A 319 -12.41 21.84 2.79
C THR A 319 -11.59 22.98 2.21
N LEU A 320 -10.42 23.21 2.81
CA LEU A 320 -9.37 24.05 2.26
C LEU A 320 -8.48 23.19 1.36
N ILE A 321 -8.54 23.42 0.07
CA ILE A 321 -7.77 22.70 -0.93
C ILE A 321 -6.44 23.42 -1.12
N LYS A 322 -5.33 22.68 -0.93
CA LYS A 322 -3.97 23.12 -1.20
C LYS A 322 -3.42 22.39 -2.41
N PRO A 323 -2.67 23.06 -3.29
CA PRO A 323 -2.06 22.38 -4.44
C PRO A 323 -1.01 21.38 -4.00
N LEU A 324 -0.80 20.35 -4.80
CA LEU A 324 0.34 19.45 -4.62
C LEU A 324 1.64 20.24 -4.75
N PRO A 325 2.64 19.97 -3.90
CA PRO A 325 3.95 20.60 -4.00
C PRO A 325 4.62 20.31 -5.35
N THR A 326 5.25 21.34 -5.93
CA THR A 326 5.78 21.26 -7.29
C THR A 326 7.22 20.76 -7.40
N ALA A 327 8.03 20.99 -6.39
CA ALA A 327 9.48 20.82 -6.48
C ALA A 327 10.05 19.68 -5.62
N VAL A 328 9.22 19.03 -4.80
CA VAL A 328 9.68 18.00 -3.85
C VAL A 328 8.94 16.70 -4.10
N PRO A 329 9.62 15.54 -4.16
CA PRO A 329 8.95 14.25 -4.21
C PRO A 329 8.25 14.02 -2.87
N VAL A 330 6.93 14.15 -2.86
CA VAL A 330 6.08 14.03 -1.69
C VAL A 330 5.09 12.90 -1.94
N GLY A 331 4.97 11.98 -1.00
CA GLY A 331 4.04 10.84 -1.12
C GLY A 331 4.30 9.90 -2.29
N GLY A 332 5.53 9.92 -2.87
CA GLY A 332 5.87 9.15 -4.07
C GLY A 332 5.51 9.82 -5.39
N TYR A 333 4.77 10.93 -5.34
CA TYR A 333 4.40 11.68 -6.53
C TYR A 333 5.45 12.72 -6.85
N GLN A 334 6.27 12.42 -7.84
CA GLN A 334 7.13 13.41 -8.44
C GLN A 334 6.39 14.05 -9.62
N ARG A 335 6.38 15.37 -9.66
CA ARG A 335 6.00 16.09 -10.86
C ARG A 335 6.94 15.68 -11.99
N GLN A 336 6.42 15.50 -13.20
CA GLN A 336 7.28 15.29 -14.36
C GLN A 336 8.23 16.49 -14.50
N GLU A 337 9.47 16.19 -14.73
CA GLU A 337 10.49 17.21 -14.96
C GLU A 337 10.32 17.83 -16.35
N THR A 338 10.95 18.95 -16.57
CA THR A 338 11.10 19.63 -17.86
C THR A 338 11.33 18.63 -19.00
N ASP A 339 10.78 18.93 -20.17
CA ASP A 339 11.07 18.18 -21.39
C ASP A 339 12.59 18.16 -21.69
N SER A 340 12.99 17.39 -22.70
CA SER A 340 14.40 17.28 -23.12
C SER A 340 15.03 18.60 -23.56
N GLU A 341 14.25 19.65 -23.74
CA GLU A 341 14.67 21.00 -24.12
C GLU A 341 14.69 21.96 -22.93
N GLY A 342 14.35 21.50 -21.72
CA GLY A 342 14.33 22.31 -20.50
C GLY A 342 13.07 23.16 -20.32
N ASN A 343 12.04 22.97 -21.16
CA ASN A 343 10.76 23.66 -21.01
C ASN A 343 9.89 22.93 -19.99
N LEU A 344 9.22 23.69 -19.12
CA LEU A 344 8.18 23.13 -18.28
C LEU A 344 7.05 22.63 -19.19
N THR A 345 6.76 21.32 -19.11
CA THR A 345 5.59 20.79 -19.83
C THR A 345 4.32 21.42 -19.25
N PRO A 346 3.24 21.60 -20.04
CA PRO A 346 1.97 22.18 -19.56
C PRO A 346 1.43 21.53 -18.28
N ASP A 347 1.77 20.28 -18.05
CA ASP A 347 1.38 19.48 -16.88
C ASP A 347 1.86 20.03 -15.53
N PHE A 348 2.83 20.97 -15.54
CA PHE A 348 3.38 21.58 -14.32
C PHE A 348 2.76 22.92 -13.96
N LEU A 349 2.04 23.52 -14.89
CA LEU A 349 1.44 24.83 -14.73
C LEU A 349 0.01 24.64 -14.23
N GLY A 350 -0.21 24.60 -12.93
CA GLY A 350 -1.57 24.60 -12.45
C GLY A 350 -1.79 24.00 -11.06
N PHE A 351 -3.01 24.16 -10.60
CA PHE A 351 -3.47 23.71 -9.31
C PHE A 351 -3.91 22.25 -9.38
N GLN A 352 -3.08 21.34 -8.91
CA GLN A 352 -3.31 19.90 -8.94
C GLN A 352 -3.58 19.34 -7.55
N ILE A 353 -4.46 18.38 -7.45
CA ILE A 353 -4.71 17.55 -6.27
C ILE A 353 -4.66 16.07 -6.64
N LEU A 354 -4.61 15.19 -5.65
CA LEU A 354 -4.73 13.76 -5.88
C LEU A 354 -6.18 13.37 -6.10
N LEU A 355 -6.42 12.58 -7.14
CA LEU A 355 -7.75 12.09 -7.46
C LEU A 355 -8.14 10.95 -6.54
N ASN A 356 -9.17 11.19 -5.75
CA ASN A 356 -9.73 10.24 -4.81
C ASN A 356 -10.90 9.48 -5.47
N TYR A 357 -10.58 8.48 -6.30
CA TYR A 357 -11.58 7.67 -6.98
C TYR A 357 -12.57 7.03 -6.02
N ARG A 358 -13.84 6.90 -6.41
CA ARG A 358 -14.78 6.02 -5.70
C ARG A 358 -14.42 4.55 -5.94
N SER A 359 -14.68 3.71 -4.95
CA SER A 359 -14.35 2.28 -5.00
C SER A 359 -15.42 1.43 -5.71
N SER A 360 -16.56 2.01 -6.08
CA SER A 360 -17.62 1.30 -6.79
C SER A 360 -17.28 1.11 -8.27
N GLU A 361 -17.71 0.00 -8.85
CA GLU A 361 -17.60 -0.24 -10.30
C GLU A 361 -18.39 0.80 -11.10
N GLU A 362 -19.51 1.26 -10.55
CA GLU A 362 -20.36 2.31 -11.08
C GLU A 362 -20.35 3.50 -10.12
N ILE A 363 -19.95 4.66 -10.63
CA ILE A 363 -19.87 5.88 -9.82
C ILE A 363 -21.23 6.52 -9.56
N ALA A 364 -22.11 6.50 -10.56
CA ALA A 364 -23.43 7.13 -10.53
C ALA A 364 -24.41 6.34 -11.40
N LYS A 365 -25.67 6.71 -11.36
CA LYS A 365 -26.66 6.18 -12.31
C LYS A 365 -26.21 6.52 -13.73
N THR A 366 -26.24 5.52 -14.62
CA THR A 366 -25.91 5.69 -16.04
C THR A 366 -27.16 5.50 -16.90
N ALA A 367 -27.26 6.28 -17.96
CA ALA A 367 -28.25 6.17 -19.00
C ALA A 367 -27.58 6.31 -20.37
N THR A 368 -28.19 5.77 -21.41
CA THR A 368 -27.70 5.97 -22.77
C THR A 368 -28.22 7.28 -23.36
N PHE A 369 -27.55 7.77 -24.37
CA PHE A 369 -27.98 8.92 -25.14
C PHE A 369 -29.39 8.69 -25.74
N THR A 370 -29.65 7.45 -26.19
CA THR A 370 -30.96 7.00 -26.69
C THR A 370 -32.03 7.04 -25.58
N ASP A 371 -31.73 6.64 -24.33
CA ASP A 371 -32.70 6.66 -23.24
C ASP A 371 -33.24 8.06 -22.98
N VAL A 372 -32.38 9.08 -23.08
CA VAL A 372 -32.80 10.49 -22.98
C VAL A 372 -33.72 10.86 -24.12
N LEU A 373 -33.34 10.51 -25.37
CA LEU A 373 -34.14 10.81 -26.56
C LEU A 373 -35.49 10.13 -26.57
N GLU A 374 -35.61 8.95 -26.00
CA GLU A 374 -36.86 8.19 -25.93
C GLU A 374 -37.67 8.48 -24.66
N GLY A 375 -37.15 9.33 -23.76
CA GLY A 375 -37.88 9.75 -22.56
C GLY A 375 -38.00 8.64 -21.52
N ARG A 376 -37.03 7.73 -21.43
CA ARG A 376 -37.01 6.61 -20.47
C ARG A 376 -36.59 7.00 -19.06
N LEU A 377 -36.10 8.24 -18.88
CA LEU A 377 -35.66 8.74 -17.58
C LEU A 377 -36.81 9.43 -16.84
N SER A 378 -36.86 9.25 -15.53
CA SER A 378 -37.79 9.94 -14.66
C SER A 378 -37.28 11.34 -14.25
N SER A 379 -38.15 12.20 -13.73
CA SER A 379 -37.76 13.49 -13.15
C SER A 379 -36.77 13.31 -12.00
N GLU A 380 -36.96 12.30 -11.15
CA GLU A 380 -36.07 12.00 -10.01
C GLU A 380 -34.64 11.67 -10.43
N ASP A 381 -34.44 11.23 -11.66
CA ASP A 381 -33.13 10.88 -12.19
C ASP A 381 -32.32 12.12 -12.59
N ILE A 382 -32.98 13.24 -12.88
CA ILE A 382 -32.38 14.42 -13.50
C ILE A 382 -32.50 15.67 -12.63
N GLU A 383 -33.63 15.84 -11.94
CA GLU A 383 -33.93 17.06 -11.19
C GLU A 383 -32.89 17.36 -10.11
N ASN A 384 -32.39 18.61 -10.11
CA ASN A 384 -31.37 19.07 -9.16
C ASN A 384 -30.07 18.25 -9.12
N LYS A 385 -29.77 17.48 -10.18
CA LYS A 385 -28.53 16.69 -10.29
C LYS A 385 -27.55 17.33 -11.28
N VAL A 386 -26.31 16.91 -11.17
CA VAL A 386 -25.30 17.07 -12.21
C VAL A 386 -25.54 16.03 -13.28
N VAL A 387 -25.66 16.43 -14.52
CA VAL A 387 -25.74 15.52 -15.67
C VAL A 387 -24.46 15.66 -16.48
N LEU A 388 -23.72 14.57 -16.66
CA LEU A 388 -22.53 14.53 -17.50
C LEU A 388 -22.83 13.79 -18.80
N ILE A 389 -22.49 14.38 -19.93
CA ILE A 389 -22.72 13.80 -21.25
C ILE A 389 -21.36 13.59 -21.93
N GLY A 390 -21.04 12.36 -22.34
CA GLY A 390 -19.79 12.05 -23.02
C GLY A 390 -19.76 10.65 -23.61
N TYR A 391 -18.66 10.30 -24.30
CA TYR A 391 -18.50 9.00 -24.95
C TYR A 391 -18.18 7.91 -23.93
N THR A 392 -18.89 6.77 -24.05
CA THR A 392 -18.64 5.54 -23.29
C THR A 392 -18.44 4.33 -24.21
N SER A 393 -18.38 4.57 -25.52
CA SER A 393 -18.18 3.54 -26.54
C SER A 393 -16.87 2.78 -26.33
N GLN A 394 -16.92 1.46 -26.46
CA GLN A 394 -15.73 0.61 -26.44
C GLN A 394 -15.07 0.49 -27.82
N LYS A 395 -15.77 0.81 -28.89
CA LYS A 395 -15.24 0.80 -30.25
C LYS A 395 -14.43 2.06 -30.55
N GLU A 396 -14.82 3.20 -29.97
CA GLU A 396 -14.12 4.47 -30.09
C GLU A 396 -13.39 4.80 -28.77
N ARG A 397 -12.19 4.21 -28.62
CA ARG A 397 -11.41 4.30 -27.37
C ARG A 397 -10.44 5.49 -27.33
N GLN A 398 -10.63 6.50 -28.14
CA GLN A 398 -9.73 7.65 -28.19
C GLN A 398 -9.68 8.40 -26.85
N ASP A 399 -10.80 8.42 -26.12
CA ASP A 399 -10.93 9.05 -24.79
C ASP A 399 -10.99 8.01 -23.65
N TRP A 400 -10.24 6.91 -23.78
CA TRP A 400 -10.10 5.94 -22.69
C TRP A 400 -8.72 6.06 -22.06
N HIS A 401 -8.69 6.13 -20.72
CA HIS A 401 -7.47 6.35 -19.97
C HIS A 401 -7.28 5.30 -18.89
N SER A 402 -6.00 4.95 -18.66
CA SER A 402 -5.60 4.07 -17.56
C SER A 402 -5.79 4.75 -16.22
N THR A 403 -6.42 4.06 -15.28
CA THR A 403 -6.65 4.52 -13.91
C THR A 403 -6.13 3.51 -12.90
N PRO A 404 -6.05 3.82 -11.61
CA PRO A 404 -5.67 2.86 -10.56
C PRO A 404 -6.53 1.60 -10.51
N TYR A 405 -7.75 1.61 -11.05
CA TYR A 405 -8.65 0.45 -11.06
C TYR A 405 -8.62 -0.31 -12.39
N LYS A 406 -8.95 0.37 -13.46
CA LYS A 406 -9.03 -0.17 -14.83
C LYS A 406 -9.02 0.99 -15.83
N GLU A 407 -8.90 0.69 -17.09
CA GLU A 407 -9.19 1.69 -18.14
C GLU A 407 -10.66 2.10 -18.08
N MET A 408 -10.92 3.39 -18.20
CA MET A 408 -12.27 3.93 -18.22
C MET A 408 -12.37 5.15 -19.13
N PRO A 409 -13.57 5.42 -19.72
CA PRO A 409 -13.77 6.57 -20.57
C PRO A 409 -13.67 7.90 -19.81
N GLY A 410 -13.27 8.96 -20.52
CA GLY A 410 -13.05 10.29 -19.94
C GLY A 410 -14.24 10.81 -19.16
N VAL A 411 -15.44 10.67 -19.66
CA VAL A 411 -16.67 11.12 -18.98
C VAL A 411 -16.86 10.46 -17.60
N LEU A 412 -16.46 9.21 -17.40
CA LEU A 412 -16.49 8.56 -16.09
C LEU A 412 -15.40 9.13 -15.17
N ILE A 413 -14.24 9.44 -15.71
CA ILE A 413 -13.17 10.09 -14.96
C ILE A 413 -13.61 11.50 -14.53
N GLN A 414 -14.24 12.28 -15.43
CA GLN A 414 -14.85 13.56 -15.08
C GLN A 414 -15.90 13.41 -13.98
N ALA A 415 -16.70 12.33 -14.02
CA ALA A 415 -17.66 12.06 -12.96
C ALA A 415 -16.99 11.79 -11.60
N HIS A 416 -15.86 11.04 -11.57
CA HIS A 416 -15.07 10.87 -10.35
C HIS A 416 -14.51 12.19 -9.82
N MET A 417 -14.03 13.06 -10.71
CA MET A 417 -13.51 14.37 -10.36
C MET A 417 -14.60 15.28 -9.77
N VAL A 418 -15.76 15.36 -10.41
CA VAL A 418 -16.91 16.13 -9.91
C VAL A 418 -17.40 15.60 -8.57
N SER A 419 -17.58 14.28 -8.46
CA SER A 419 -17.99 13.62 -7.21
C SER A 419 -17.03 13.90 -6.06
N GLN A 420 -15.72 13.86 -6.32
CA GLN A 420 -14.70 14.20 -5.33
C GLN A 420 -14.88 15.62 -4.80
N LEU A 421 -15.03 16.62 -5.69
CA LEU A 421 -15.17 18.02 -5.29
C LEU A 421 -16.45 18.26 -4.47
N ILE A 422 -17.56 17.66 -4.89
CA ILE A 422 -18.84 17.79 -4.17
C ILE A 422 -18.74 17.15 -2.79
N ASP A 423 -18.19 15.93 -2.69
CA ASP A 423 -18.05 15.23 -1.42
C ASP A 423 -17.08 15.92 -0.46
N MET A 424 -15.99 16.48 -0.97
CA MET A 424 -15.05 17.27 -0.17
C MET A 424 -15.70 18.54 0.36
N ALA A 425 -16.43 19.28 -0.48
CA ALA A 425 -17.14 20.48 -0.08
C ALA A 425 -18.16 20.23 1.04
N LEU A 426 -18.84 19.08 0.97
CA LEU A 426 -19.82 18.64 1.95
C LEU A 426 -19.20 17.94 3.17
N GLY A 427 -17.90 17.68 3.16
CA GLY A 427 -17.18 16.98 4.23
C GLY A 427 -17.53 15.49 4.36
N ARG A 428 -17.94 14.84 3.26
CA ARG A 428 -18.27 13.42 3.20
C ARG A 428 -17.06 12.54 2.95
N ARG A 429 -16.10 13.04 2.15
CA ARG A 429 -14.86 12.35 1.81
C ARG A 429 -13.66 13.26 2.05
N PRO A 430 -12.53 12.74 2.60
CA PRO A 430 -11.36 13.56 2.83
C PRO A 430 -10.64 13.89 1.51
N LEU A 431 -9.98 15.05 1.48
CA LEU A 431 -8.95 15.34 0.50
C LEU A 431 -7.75 14.45 0.77
N LEU A 432 -7.22 13.79 -0.25
CA LEU A 432 -5.94 13.08 -0.16
C LEU A 432 -4.81 14.10 -0.09
N SER A 433 -4.12 14.14 1.03
CA SER A 433 -3.04 15.08 1.30
C SER A 433 -1.72 14.34 1.50
N VAL A 434 -0.67 14.88 0.90
CA VAL A 434 0.71 14.47 1.13
C VAL A 434 1.26 15.19 2.35
N GLN A 435 2.16 14.54 3.07
CA GLN A 435 2.75 15.11 4.27
C GLN A 435 3.91 16.06 3.93
N LEU A 436 4.27 16.90 4.89
CA LEU A 436 5.48 17.72 4.77
C LEU A 436 6.72 16.82 4.68
N PRO A 437 7.76 17.20 3.92
CA PRO A 437 8.97 16.39 3.75
C PRO A 437 9.61 15.97 5.07
N GLU A 438 9.60 16.86 6.06
CA GLU A 438 10.18 16.59 7.38
C GLU A 438 9.42 15.48 8.12
N ILE A 439 8.09 15.45 7.99
CA ILE A 439 7.24 14.42 8.57
C ILE A 439 7.50 13.07 7.89
N GLU A 440 7.66 13.08 6.57
CA GLU A 440 7.97 11.86 5.81
C GLU A 440 9.34 11.28 6.17
N VAL A 441 10.38 12.14 6.27
CA VAL A 441 11.72 11.72 6.70
C VAL A 441 11.68 11.13 8.11
N PHE A 442 10.99 11.80 9.03
CA PHE A 442 10.84 11.33 10.41
C PHE A 442 10.08 9.99 10.48
N TRP A 443 9.03 9.84 9.68
CA TRP A 443 8.28 8.59 9.56
C TRP A 443 9.15 7.43 9.07
N VAL A 444 9.92 7.62 8.01
CA VAL A 444 10.85 6.63 7.47
C VAL A 444 11.93 6.29 8.51
N TRP A 445 12.43 7.29 9.25
CA TRP A 445 13.41 7.08 10.31
C TRP A 445 12.85 6.24 11.47
N ILE A 446 11.60 6.44 11.90
CA ILE A 446 10.97 5.60 12.93
C ILE A 446 11.02 4.12 12.52
N TRP A 447 10.63 3.80 11.30
CA TRP A 447 10.64 2.41 10.82
C TRP A 447 12.05 1.86 10.65
N SER A 448 12.99 2.65 10.19
CA SER A 448 14.41 2.31 10.16
C SER A 448 14.95 2.00 11.56
N PHE A 449 14.63 2.86 12.53
CA PHE A 449 15.04 2.68 13.92
C PHE A 449 14.44 1.41 14.54
N LEU A 450 13.16 1.15 14.33
CA LEU A 450 12.48 -0.07 14.78
C LEU A 450 13.12 -1.33 14.19
N GLY A 451 13.47 -1.32 12.90
CA GLY A 451 14.17 -2.41 12.24
C GLY A 451 15.53 -2.71 12.87
N GLY A 452 16.35 -1.68 13.09
CA GLY A 452 17.62 -1.82 13.78
C GLY A 452 17.49 -2.26 15.25
N LEU A 453 16.52 -1.70 15.95
CA LEU A 453 16.24 -2.02 17.37
C LEU A 453 15.86 -3.49 17.56
N ILE A 454 14.97 -4.01 16.73
CA ILE A 454 14.52 -5.40 16.78
C ILE A 454 15.67 -6.35 16.46
N ALA A 455 16.46 -6.05 15.44
CA ALA A 455 17.63 -6.84 15.09
C ALA A 455 18.71 -6.83 16.19
N TRP A 456 18.78 -5.75 16.99
CA TRP A 456 19.63 -5.71 18.15
C TRP A 456 19.09 -6.49 19.35
N LEU A 457 17.75 -6.39 19.61
CA LEU A 457 17.13 -7.01 20.78
C LEU A 457 16.94 -8.53 20.64
N PHE A 458 16.66 -9.01 19.42
CA PHE A 458 16.35 -10.42 19.18
C PHE A 458 17.46 -11.14 18.40
N GLN A 459 18.19 -12.01 19.11
CA GLN A 459 19.24 -12.85 18.50
C GLN A 459 18.69 -14.18 17.98
N SER A 460 17.50 -14.61 18.46
CA SER A 460 16.84 -15.82 17.98
C SER A 460 16.24 -15.57 16.59
N LYS A 461 16.61 -16.40 15.60
CA LYS A 461 16.17 -16.31 14.21
C LYS A 461 14.64 -16.27 14.08
N ILE A 462 13.94 -17.20 14.74
CA ILE A 462 12.48 -17.29 14.69
C ILE A 462 11.82 -16.03 15.26
N ARG A 463 12.29 -15.52 16.41
CA ARG A 463 11.76 -14.30 17.03
C ARG A 463 12.01 -13.07 16.15
N LEU A 464 13.17 -13.00 15.52
CA LEU A 464 13.53 -11.93 14.61
C LEU A 464 12.59 -11.89 13.41
N GLU A 465 12.43 -13.02 12.71
CA GLU A 465 11.58 -13.15 11.52
C GLU A 465 10.10 -12.86 11.83
N THR A 466 9.57 -13.43 12.92
CA THR A 466 8.16 -13.17 13.33
C THR A 466 7.92 -11.72 13.70
N THR A 467 8.88 -11.07 14.36
CA THR A 467 8.72 -9.65 14.75
C THR A 467 8.85 -8.73 13.54
N PHE A 468 9.75 -9.01 12.60
CA PHE A 468 9.82 -8.26 11.33
C PHE A 468 8.54 -8.39 10.52
N ALA A 469 7.99 -9.59 10.38
CA ALA A 469 6.71 -9.82 9.71
C ALA A 469 5.57 -9.05 10.39
N SER A 470 5.50 -9.07 11.72
CA SER A 470 4.52 -8.30 12.48
C SER A 470 4.65 -6.81 12.25
N LEU A 471 5.88 -6.25 12.22
CA LEU A 471 6.09 -4.83 11.95
C LEU A 471 5.70 -4.43 10.52
N LEU A 472 6.00 -5.26 9.52
CA LEU A 472 5.56 -5.00 8.14
C LEU A 472 4.03 -5.00 8.04
N ILE A 473 3.35 -5.92 8.71
CA ILE A 473 1.90 -5.94 8.79
C ILE A 473 1.40 -4.66 9.48
N THR A 474 2.00 -4.27 10.60
CA THR A 474 1.64 -3.06 11.34
C THR A 474 1.83 -1.81 10.48
N LEU A 475 2.94 -1.70 9.75
CA LEU A 475 3.18 -0.60 8.80
C LEU A 475 2.06 -0.51 7.76
N ASN A 476 1.68 -1.65 7.15
CA ASN A 476 0.60 -1.68 6.16
C ASN A 476 -0.75 -1.25 6.77
N VAL A 477 -1.10 -1.79 7.94
CA VAL A 477 -2.36 -1.45 8.62
C VAL A 477 -2.41 0.04 8.98
N VAL A 478 -1.33 0.59 9.56
CA VAL A 478 -1.27 2.01 9.92
C VAL A 478 -1.33 2.89 8.68
N THR A 479 -0.63 2.51 7.60
CA THR A 479 -0.66 3.26 6.33
C THR A 479 -2.05 3.23 5.70
N LEU A 480 -2.72 2.07 5.68
CA LEU A 480 -4.08 1.93 5.15
C LEU A 480 -5.09 2.76 5.97
N PHE A 481 -4.96 2.75 7.30
CA PHE A 481 -5.80 3.57 8.17
C PHE A 481 -5.55 5.07 7.97
N SER A 482 -4.28 5.49 7.84
CA SER A 482 -3.92 6.88 7.52
C SER A 482 -4.48 7.30 6.18
N PHE A 483 -4.39 6.42 5.17
CA PHE A 483 -4.93 6.65 3.83
C PHE A 483 -6.46 6.81 3.86
N ALA A 484 -7.17 6.00 4.63
CA ALA A 484 -8.62 6.13 4.81
C ALA A 484 -9.02 7.47 5.46
N LYS A 485 -8.12 8.09 6.23
CA LYS A 485 -8.29 9.44 6.80
C LYS A 485 -7.83 10.57 5.85
N GLY A 486 -7.36 10.24 4.67
CA GLY A 486 -6.87 11.19 3.67
C GLY A 486 -5.38 11.51 3.74
N TYR A 487 -4.60 10.82 4.58
CA TYR A 487 -3.16 11.05 4.73
C TYR A 487 -2.34 9.99 3.99
N ILE A 488 -1.50 10.43 3.06
CA ILE A 488 -0.60 9.54 2.31
C ILE A 488 0.72 9.45 3.06
N MET A 489 1.08 8.24 3.47
CA MET A 489 2.34 7.94 4.14
C MET A 489 3.26 7.15 3.20
N PRO A 490 4.59 7.41 3.23
CA PRO A 490 5.55 6.77 2.34
C PRO A 490 5.82 5.31 2.77
N ILE A 491 4.97 4.37 2.33
CA ILE A 491 5.04 2.96 2.72
C ILE A 491 6.27 2.25 2.13
N VAL A 492 6.62 2.53 0.87
CA VAL A 492 7.73 1.85 0.19
C VAL A 492 9.07 2.23 0.82
N PRO A 493 9.45 3.51 0.96
CA PRO A 493 10.71 3.86 1.62
C PRO A 493 10.74 3.40 3.08
N SER A 494 9.62 3.40 3.79
CA SER A 494 9.53 2.89 5.17
C SER A 494 9.82 1.39 5.25
N SER A 495 9.25 0.59 4.35
CA SER A 495 9.48 -0.86 4.27
C SER A 495 10.95 -1.17 3.94
N VAL A 496 11.51 -0.44 2.97
CA VAL A 496 12.93 -0.57 2.59
C VAL A 496 13.83 -0.21 3.76
N ALA A 497 13.57 0.89 4.45
CA ALA A 497 14.37 1.36 5.57
C ALA A 497 14.31 0.39 6.76
N LEU A 498 13.13 -0.14 7.10
CA LEU A 498 12.93 -1.13 8.15
C LEU A 498 13.82 -2.35 7.92
N VAL A 499 13.73 -2.96 6.73
CA VAL A 499 14.45 -4.19 6.39
C VAL A 499 15.96 -3.93 6.30
N THR A 500 16.36 -2.85 5.62
CA THR A 500 17.78 -2.51 5.43
C THR A 500 18.48 -2.21 6.75
N ALA A 501 17.84 -1.48 7.67
CA ALA A 501 18.39 -1.20 8.99
C ALA A 501 18.53 -2.48 9.82
N GLY A 502 17.53 -3.36 9.78
CA GLY A 502 17.58 -4.65 10.45
C GLY A 502 18.73 -5.53 9.94
N VAL A 503 18.85 -5.68 8.63
CA VAL A 503 19.95 -6.46 8.01
C VAL A 503 21.30 -5.84 8.35
N SER A 504 21.45 -4.52 8.26
CA SER A 504 22.69 -3.80 8.60
C SER A 504 23.09 -4.03 10.06
N MET A 505 22.12 -4.04 10.97
CA MET A 505 22.38 -4.28 12.39
C MET A 505 22.79 -5.73 12.66
N VAL A 506 22.13 -6.72 12.01
CA VAL A 506 22.55 -8.13 12.09
C VAL A 506 24.01 -8.28 11.64
N ILE A 507 24.36 -7.72 10.49
CA ILE A 507 25.72 -7.77 9.96
C ILE A 507 26.72 -7.08 10.91
N SER A 508 26.35 -5.93 11.48
CA SER A 508 27.20 -5.21 12.45
C SER A 508 27.52 -6.03 13.69
N ASN A 509 26.65 -6.94 14.11
CA ASN A 509 26.91 -7.83 15.24
C ASN A 509 27.94 -8.94 14.94
N TYR A 510 28.15 -9.29 13.68
CA TYR A 510 29.12 -10.31 13.25
C TYR A 510 30.49 -9.76 12.83
N VAL A 511 30.64 -8.43 12.71
CA VAL A 511 31.91 -7.79 12.32
C VAL A 511 32.64 -7.29 13.56
N PRO A 512 33.88 -7.73 13.86
CA PRO A 512 34.67 -7.22 14.98
C PRO A 512 34.96 -5.74 14.83
N THR A 513 34.65 -4.96 15.88
CA THR A 513 34.65 -3.47 15.88
C THR A 513 36.03 -2.86 16.10
N HIS A 514 37.09 -3.32 15.46
CA HIS A 514 38.40 -2.70 15.66
C HIS A 514 38.65 -1.40 14.87
N ASN A 515 37.81 -1.07 13.86
CA ASN A 515 37.92 0.19 13.11
C ASN A 515 36.58 0.65 12.56
N LEU A 516 36.10 1.80 12.99
CA LEU A 516 34.86 2.43 12.50
C LEU A 516 34.88 2.69 11.00
N SER A 517 36.05 3.06 10.43
CA SER A 517 36.23 3.25 9.00
C SER A 517 36.06 1.97 8.19
N SER A 518 36.54 0.81 8.71
CA SER A 518 36.34 -0.48 8.04
C SER A 518 34.88 -0.95 8.11
N LEU A 519 34.15 -0.58 9.15
CA LEU A 519 32.73 -0.84 9.29
C LEU A 519 31.92 -0.02 8.27
N LEU A 520 32.19 1.28 8.16
CA LEU A 520 31.54 2.17 7.19
C LEU A 520 31.84 1.74 5.75
N PHE A 521 33.08 1.37 5.43
CA PHE A 521 33.45 0.88 4.10
C PHE A 521 32.79 -0.46 3.76
N LYS A 522 32.69 -1.39 4.73
CA LYS A 522 32.02 -2.67 4.53
C LYS A 522 30.49 -2.52 4.43
N ILE A 523 29.89 -1.62 5.21
CA ILE A 523 28.47 -1.28 5.09
C ILE A 523 28.21 -0.63 3.73
N SER A 524 29.01 0.33 3.28
CA SER A 524 28.84 0.98 1.97
C SER A 524 29.06 -0.01 0.81
N SER A 525 30.08 -0.87 0.87
CA SER A 525 30.31 -1.89 -0.16
C SER A 525 29.24 -2.97 -0.18
N LEU A 526 28.62 -3.27 0.98
CA LEU A 526 27.54 -4.22 1.09
C LEU A 526 26.22 -3.58 0.60
N LEU A 527 25.97 -2.33 0.93
CA LEU A 527 24.85 -1.56 0.41
C LEU A 527 24.94 -1.41 -1.13
N PHE A 528 26.14 -1.29 -1.68
CA PHE A 528 26.37 -1.29 -3.13
C PHE A 528 26.16 -2.68 -3.77
N LYS A 529 26.54 -3.77 -3.08
CA LYS A 529 26.23 -5.15 -3.50
C LYS A 529 24.76 -5.54 -3.29
N VAL A 530 24.07 -4.88 -2.40
CA VAL A 530 22.66 -4.97 -2.08
C VAL A 530 21.77 -4.15 -3.04
N SER A 531 22.33 -3.59 -4.13
CA SER A 531 21.51 -3.12 -5.27
C SER A 531 20.62 -4.20 -5.91
N LEU A 532 20.79 -5.47 -5.52
CA LEU A 532 19.85 -6.57 -5.74
C LEU A 532 18.68 -6.59 -4.73
N LEU A 533 18.71 -5.78 -3.67
CA LEU A 533 17.65 -5.69 -2.65
C LEU A 533 16.32 -5.12 -3.15
N PRO A 534 16.24 -4.20 -4.13
CA PRO A 534 14.94 -3.77 -4.64
C PRO A 534 14.08 -4.94 -5.09
N SER A 535 14.69 -5.96 -5.70
CA SER A 535 13.97 -7.16 -6.15
C SER A 535 13.50 -8.04 -4.99
N ILE A 536 14.28 -8.15 -3.91
CA ILE A 536 13.92 -8.93 -2.71
C ILE A 536 12.88 -8.18 -1.88
N VAL A 537 13.05 -6.87 -1.70
CA VAL A 537 12.08 -6.04 -0.98
C VAL A 537 10.79 -5.91 -1.76
N LEU A 538 10.85 -5.81 -3.09
CA LEU A 538 9.69 -5.84 -3.96
C LEU A 538 8.98 -7.19 -3.86
N ALA A 539 9.71 -8.32 -3.86
CA ALA A 539 9.15 -9.64 -3.68
C ALA A 539 8.49 -9.77 -2.30
N LEU A 540 9.12 -9.29 -1.22
CA LEU A 540 8.56 -9.26 0.13
C LEU A 540 7.34 -8.35 0.23
N TRP A 541 7.37 -7.21 -0.43
CA TRP A 541 6.26 -6.26 -0.47
C TRP A 541 5.07 -6.80 -1.29
N ILE A 542 5.33 -7.35 -2.49
CA ILE A 542 4.31 -8.03 -3.31
C ILE A 542 3.70 -9.18 -2.53
N LEU A 543 4.53 -9.95 -1.84
CA LEU A 543 4.12 -11.07 -1.02
C LEU A 543 3.23 -10.67 0.14
N ASN A 544 3.64 -9.64 0.87
CA ASN A 544 2.88 -9.10 1.99
C ASN A 544 1.51 -8.57 1.52
N ASN A 545 1.47 -7.86 0.39
CA ASN A 545 0.21 -7.37 -0.19
C ASN A 545 -0.65 -8.51 -0.75
N PHE A 546 -0.05 -9.56 -1.29
CA PHE A 546 -0.77 -10.75 -1.75
C PHE A 546 -1.37 -11.54 -0.58
N CYS A 547 -0.63 -11.72 0.53
CA CYS A 547 -1.15 -12.33 1.75
C CYS A 547 -2.31 -11.53 2.36
N LEU A 548 -2.21 -10.20 2.36
CA LEU A 548 -3.28 -9.33 2.85
C LEU A 548 -4.55 -9.41 1.97
N LEU A 549 -4.37 -9.48 0.65
CA LEU A 549 -5.46 -9.67 -0.32
C LEU A 549 -6.19 -11.00 -0.15
N LEU A 550 -5.44 -12.08 0.14
CA LEU A 550 -6.01 -13.40 0.43
C LEU A 550 -6.80 -13.42 1.75
N LEU A 551 -6.34 -12.70 2.76
CA LEU A 551 -7.02 -12.56 4.04
C LEU A 551 -8.35 -11.77 3.91
N ILE A 552 -8.37 -10.74 3.05
CA ILE A 552 -9.55 -9.88 2.86
C ILE A 552 -10.60 -10.54 1.94
N LYS A 553 -10.18 -11.30 0.91
CA LYS A 553 -11.11 -11.96 -0.04
C LYS A 553 -11.63 -13.32 0.41
N GLY A 554 -11.25 -13.82 1.59
CA GLY A 554 -11.81 -15.05 2.18
C GLY A 554 -11.57 -16.33 1.38
N SER A 555 -10.68 -16.33 0.39
CA SER A 555 -10.34 -17.52 -0.38
C SER A 555 -9.25 -18.32 0.34
N TRP A 556 -9.67 -19.43 0.93
CA TRP A 556 -8.81 -20.39 1.62
C TRP A 556 -7.84 -21.08 0.64
N MET A 557 -6.57 -20.66 0.65
CA MET A 557 -5.45 -21.50 0.23
C MET A 557 -4.35 -21.46 1.30
N PRO A 558 -4.36 -22.40 2.26
CA PRO A 558 -3.43 -22.40 3.41
C PRO A 558 -1.99 -22.78 3.05
N LEU A 559 -1.71 -23.19 1.81
CA LEU A 559 -0.38 -23.70 1.40
C LEU A 559 0.57 -22.63 0.84
N ILE A 560 0.06 -21.50 0.38
CA ILE A 560 0.89 -20.46 -0.25
C ILE A 560 1.72 -19.67 0.78
N PRO A 561 1.20 -19.29 1.97
CA PRO A 561 2.01 -18.62 3.00
C PRO A 561 3.17 -19.48 3.52
N SER A 562 2.95 -20.80 3.65
CA SER A 562 3.98 -21.74 4.12
C SER A 562 5.07 -21.97 3.07
N ALA A 563 4.73 -22.14 1.81
CA ALA A 563 5.69 -22.31 0.72
C ALA A 563 6.54 -21.05 0.51
N LEU A 564 5.95 -19.88 0.71
CA LEU A 564 6.63 -18.60 0.57
C LEU A 564 7.49 -18.24 1.79
N ALA A 565 7.06 -18.57 2.99
CA ALA A 565 7.90 -18.50 4.19
C ALA A 565 9.12 -19.40 4.05
N LEU A 566 8.98 -20.59 3.45
CA LEU A 566 10.09 -21.50 3.12
C LEU A 566 11.05 -20.90 2.08
N ILE A 567 10.57 -20.25 1.03
CA ILE A 567 11.42 -19.58 0.03
C ILE A 567 12.20 -18.43 0.66
N ILE A 568 11.56 -17.60 1.49
CA ILE A 568 12.21 -16.49 2.20
C ILE A 568 13.25 -17.04 3.19
N THR A 569 12.90 -18.07 3.94
CA THR A 569 13.82 -18.77 4.85
C THR A 569 14.98 -19.39 4.07
N GLY A 570 14.72 -20.01 2.92
CA GLY A 570 15.75 -20.58 2.03
C GLY A 570 16.71 -19.52 1.49
N VAL A 571 16.24 -18.38 1.04
CA VAL A 571 17.09 -17.26 0.59
C VAL A 571 17.95 -16.72 1.74
N PHE A 572 17.36 -16.55 2.93
CA PHE A 572 18.12 -16.12 4.13
C PHE A 572 19.17 -17.17 4.56
N VAL A 573 18.84 -18.46 4.48
CA VAL A 573 19.79 -19.55 4.79
C VAL A 573 20.91 -19.61 3.78
N VAL A 574 20.64 -19.47 2.49
CA VAL A 574 21.67 -19.44 1.42
C VAL A 574 22.57 -18.21 1.58
N MET A 575 22.01 -17.06 1.91
CA MET A 575 22.81 -15.86 2.21
C MET A 575 23.66 -16.07 3.48
N TYR A 576 23.08 -16.61 4.54
CA TYR A 576 23.79 -16.88 5.79
C TYR A 576 24.93 -17.91 5.62
N THR A 577 24.69 -19.02 4.92
CA THR A 577 25.72 -20.04 4.68
C THR A 577 26.82 -19.60 3.74
N ARG A 578 26.55 -18.70 2.79
CA ARG A 578 27.59 -18.11 1.90
C ARG A 578 28.47 -17.09 2.61
N PHE A 579 28.03 -16.50 3.72
CA PHE A 579 28.75 -15.48 4.47
C PHE A 579 29.36 -15.97 5.78
N GLN A 580 29.25 -17.28 6.12
CA GLN A 580 30.05 -17.83 7.21
C GLN A 580 31.53 -17.83 6.81
N PRO A 581 32.41 -17.23 7.60
CA PRO A 581 33.86 -17.38 7.37
C PRO A 581 34.19 -18.88 7.54
N ARG A 582 34.73 -19.48 6.48
CA ARG A 582 35.35 -20.82 6.61
C ARG A 582 36.32 -20.76 7.78
N LYS A 583 36.03 -21.44 8.87
CA LYS A 583 37.02 -21.73 9.90
C LYS A 583 38.17 -22.46 9.20
N GLN A 584 39.31 -21.77 9.04
CA GLN A 584 40.55 -22.42 8.68
C GLN A 584 40.84 -23.44 9.78
N LYS A 585 41.02 -24.68 9.35
CA LYS A 585 41.55 -25.77 10.18
C LYS A 585 42.98 -25.44 10.58
#